data_7047077df239f3547a15aaf39cfad80d
#
_entry.id   7047077df239f3547a15aaf39cfad80d
#
_cell.length_a   1.000
_cell.length_b   1.000
_cell.length_c   1.000
_cell.angle_alpha   90.00
_cell.angle_beta   90.00
_cell.angle_gamma   90.00
#
_symmetry.space_group_name_H-M   'P 1'
#
loop_
_entity.id
_entity.type
_entity.pdbx_description
1 polymer ?
#
loop_
_entity_poly.entity_id
_entity_poly.type
_entity_poly.pdbx_seq_one_letter_code
_entity_poly.pdbx_strand_id
1 'polypeptide(L)'
;TQIDLGKVLSKELPGITTIPDDTTVPKDTVEQNSGPSISSDSVFRIVPEKPNVGASIRVTGDKFGGSQELDFYIDTKKIGSFVTDENGHFMTTMKIPETQNDGRVDFKIKNKEGVEKKVSLRIEKIENRIPDSEIVKLTIQGIPNMVHRGDFLEIFGTGDPSSAITSTVTDEEGEIYVTRTAEVDSKG
;
A
#
# COMPACT_ATOMS: atom_id res chain seq x y z
N THR A 1 17.16 -26.49 39.55
CA THR A 1 16.96 -27.87 39.10
C THR A 1 16.73 -27.81 37.60
N GLN A 2 17.78 -28.17 36.88
CA GLN A 2 17.80 -28.19 35.41
C GLN A 2 17.31 -29.58 34.98
N ILE A 3 16.25 -29.63 34.16
CA ILE A 3 15.74 -30.87 33.61
C ILE A 3 16.41 -31.09 32.25
N ASP A 4 17.24 -32.14 32.20
CA ASP A 4 17.90 -32.60 30.98
C ASP A 4 16.93 -33.45 30.14
N LEU A 5 16.53 -32.95 28.99
CA LEU A 5 15.59 -33.57 28.03
C LEU A 5 16.28 -34.43 26.97
N GLY A 6 17.54 -34.80 27.17
CA GLY A 6 18.38 -35.52 26.20
C GLY A 6 18.37 -37.04 26.24
N LYS A 7 17.48 -37.69 26.99
CA LYS A 7 17.59 -39.14 27.22
C LYS A 7 16.30 -39.97 27.22
N VAL A 8 15.39 -39.67 26.30
CA VAL A 8 14.28 -40.63 26.06
C VAL A 8 14.01 -40.62 24.54
N LEU A 9 14.62 -41.51 23.82
CA LEU A 9 14.09 -42.09 22.57
C LEU A 9 15.18 -42.98 21.92
N SER A 10 15.43 -44.13 22.56
CA SER A 10 16.02 -45.29 21.89
C SER A 10 15.30 -46.53 22.40
N LYS A 11 14.14 -46.81 21.81
CA LYS A 11 13.52 -48.12 21.92
C LYS A 11 13.23 -48.59 20.49
N GLU A 12 14.14 -49.42 20.01
CA GLU A 12 14.00 -50.13 18.74
C GLU A 12 12.76 -51.06 18.82
N LEU A 13 11.92 -50.94 17.80
CA LEU A 13 10.88 -51.92 17.47
C LEU A 13 11.41 -52.80 16.33
N PRO A 14 11.41 -54.12 16.48
CA PRO A 14 11.87 -55.02 15.44
C PRO A 14 10.76 -55.27 14.41
N GLY A 15 11.13 -55.14 13.12
CA GLY A 15 10.45 -55.79 12.01
C GLY A 15 9.48 -54.90 11.21
N ILE A 16 10.01 -54.08 10.35
CA ILE A 16 9.28 -53.66 9.15
C ILE A 16 10.22 -53.83 7.96
N THR A 17 9.80 -54.68 7.07
CA THR A 17 10.32 -55.07 5.78
C THR A 17 10.63 -53.86 4.92
N THR A 18 11.81 -53.88 4.30
CA THR A 18 12.28 -52.93 3.28
C THR A 18 11.25 -52.79 2.16
N ILE A 19 10.68 -51.61 2.05
CA ILE A 19 9.93 -51.15 0.86
C ILE A 19 10.96 -50.52 -0.09
N PRO A 20 10.95 -50.83 -1.41
CA PRO A 20 11.87 -50.24 -2.35
C PRO A 20 11.67 -48.71 -2.42
N ASP A 21 12.77 -48.01 -2.37
CA ASP A 21 12.91 -46.57 -2.58
C ASP A 21 12.66 -46.28 -4.06
N ASP A 22 11.40 -46.08 -4.42
CA ASP A 22 11.00 -45.44 -5.69
C ASP A 22 9.80 -44.53 -5.44
N THR A 23 10.07 -43.43 -4.75
CA THR A 23 9.16 -42.31 -4.74
C THR A 23 9.97 -41.09 -5.12
N THR A 24 10.16 -40.90 -6.42
CA THR A 24 10.35 -39.57 -6.97
C THR A 24 9.15 -38.75 -6.59
N VAL A 25 9.25 -38.07 -5.43
CA VAL A 25 8.38 -36.98 -5.08
C VAL A 25 8.51 -35.96 -6.21
N PRO A 26 7.44 -35.63 -6.93
CA PRO A 26 7.49 -34.50 -7.82
C PRO A 26 7.84 -33.30 -6.95
N LYS A 27 9.00 -32.73 -7.17
CA LYS A 27 9.37 -31.43 -6.67
C LYS A 27 8.33 -30.52 -7.30
N ASP A 28 7.28 -30.19 -6.56
CA ASP A 28 6.39 -29.08 -6.91
C ASP A 28 7.32 -27.87 -7.05
N THR A 29 7.83 -27.72 -8.22
CA THR A 29 8.39 -26.47 -8.69
C THR A 29 7.18 -25.55 -8.69
N VAL A 30 7.05 -24.77 -7.63
CA VAL A 30 6.23 -23.56 -7.69
C VAL A 30 6.81 -22.83 -8.89
N GLU A 31 6.13 -22.92 -10.02
CA GLU A 31 6.40 -22.07 -11.17
C GLU A 31 6.21 -20.66 -10.65
N GLN A 32 7.30 -20.07 -10.19
CA GLN A 32 7.40 -18.64 -10.04
C GLN A 32 6.95 -18.08 -11.38
N ASN A 33 5.85 -17.39 -11.36
CA ASN A 33 5.21 -16.79 -12.53
C ASN A 33 6.21 -15.75 -13.11
N SER A 34 7.19 -16.26 -13.84
CA SER A 34 8.28 -15.50 -14.47
C SER A 34 7.81 -14.82 -15.76
N GLY A 35 6.55 -14.43 -15.79
CA GLY A 35 6.03 -13.56 -16.84
C GLY A 35 6.76 -12.21 -16.80
N PRO A 36 6.77 -11.47 -17.93
CA PRO A 36 7.38 -10.16 -17.97
C PRO A 36 6.80 -9.28 -16.86
N SER A 37 7.66 -8.59 -16.13
CA SER A 37 7.27 -7.75 -14.97
C SER A 37 6.27 -6.66 -15.33
N ILE A 38 6.20 -6.26 -16.60
CA ILE A 38 5.21 -5.37 -17.19
C ILE A 38 4.76 -5.97 -18.54
N SER A 39 3.48 -6.24 -18.68
CA SER A 39 2.85 -6.79 -19.89
C SER A 39 1.88 -5.80 -20.53
N SER A 40 1.32 -6.15 -21.69
CA SER A 40 0.24 -5.39 -22.31
C SER A 40 -0.98 -5.26 -21.39
N ASP A 41 -1.25 -6.30 -20.61
CA ASP A 41 -2.41 -6.41 -19.73
C ASP A 41 -2.21 -5.73 -18.36
N SER A 42 -0.96 -5.35 -18.02
CA SER A 42 -0.68 -4.59 -16.81
C SER A 42 -1.42 -3.26 -16.84
N VAL A 43 -2.11 -2.95 -15.77
CA VAL A 43 -2.87 -1.70 -15.62
C VAL A 43 -2.58 -1.09 -14.27
N PHE A 44 -2.55 0.24 -14.20
CA PHE A 44 -2.50 0.94 -12.94
C PHE A 44 -3.39 2.17 -12.95
N ARG A 45 -3.78 2.60 -11.76
CA ARG A 45 -4.65 3.76 -11.52
C ARG A 45 -4.04 4.66 -10.47
N ILE A 46 -4.37 5.93 -10.56
CA ILE A 46 -3.96 6.97 -9.63
C ILE A 46 -5.22 7.62 -9.08
N VAL A 47 -5.26 7.78 -7.77
CA VAL A 47 -6.35 8.44 -7.06
C VAL A 47 -5.77 9.56 -6.20
N PRO A 48 -6.31 10.78 -6.28
CA PRO A 48 -7.42 11.24 -7.12
C PRO A 48 -7.03 11.34 -8.61
N GLU A 49 -8.02 11.33 -9.51
CA GLU A 49 -7.81 11.48 -10.97
C GLU A 49 -7.34 12.89 -11.37
N LYS A 50 -7.58 13.87 -10.50
CA LYS A 50 -7.08 15.24 -10.62
C LYS A 50 -6.24 15.58 -9.39
N PRO A 51 -5.02 15.09 -9.34
CA PRO A 51 -4.16 15.33 -8.20
C PRO A 51 -3.60 16.76 -8.22
N ASN A 52 -3.30 17.28 -7.04
CA ASN A 52 -2.66 18.57 -6.88
C ASN A 52 -1.14 18.45 -6.74
N VAL A 53 -0.43 19.50 -7.12
CA VAL A 53 1.00 19.63 -6.84
C VAL A 53 1.24 19.53 -5.34
N GLY A 54 2.21 18.71 -4.92
CA GLY A 54 2.55 18.49 -3.52
C GLY A 54 1.62 17.54 -2.77
N ALA A 55 0.51 17.09 -3.38
CA ALA A 55 -0.41 16.15 -2.75
C ALA A 55 0.12 14.71 -2.75
N SER A 56 -0.38 13.92 -1.82
CA SER A 56 -0.19 12.47 -1.82
C SER A 56 -1.22 11.82 -2.74
N ILE A 57 -0.77 10.90 -3.55
CA ILE A 57 -1.59 10.10 -4.47
C ILE A 57 -1.49 8.64 -4.09
N ARG A 58 -2.59 7.91 -4.23
CA ARG A 58 -2.59 6.46 -4.17
C ARG A 58 -2.42 5.90 -5.56
N VAL A 59 -1.49 4.97 -5.69
CA VAL A 59 -1.23 4.25 -6.95
C VAL A 59 -1.54 2.78 -6.71
N THR A 60 -2.43 2.22 -7.50
CA THR A 60 -2.79 0.80 -7.46
C THR A 60 -2.57 0.19 -8.81
N GLY A 61 -2.15 -1.05 -8.87
CA GLY A 61 -1.95 -1.76 -10.13
C GLY A 61 -2.20 -3.24 -10.04
N ASP A 62 -2.49 -3.79 -11.21
CA ASP A 62 -2.84 -5.18 -11.43
C ASP A 62 -2.10 -5.75 -12.62
N LYS A 63 -1.88 -7.07 -12.60
CA LYS A 63 -1.27 -7.84 -13.69
C LYS A 63 0.16 -7.42 -14.03
N PHE A 64 0.90 -6.95 -13.03
CA PHE A 64 2.34 -6.85 -13.10
C PHE A 64 2.96 -8.20 -12.73
N GLY A 65 4.24 -8.40 -13.00
CA GLY A 65 4.92 -9.62 -12.53
C GLY A 65 4.92 -9.71 -11.01
N GLY A 66 4.87 -10.93 -10.47
CA GLY A 66 4.89 -11.15 -9.02
C GLY A 66 6.25 -10.84 -8.40
N SER A 67 6.25 -10.27 -7.19
CA SER A 67 7.46 -9.94 -6.41
C SER A 67 8.49 -9.10 -7.17
N GLN A 68 8.02 -8.20 -8.04
CA GLN A 68 8.86 -7.35 -8.87
C GLN A 68 9.09 -5.98 -8.22
N GLU A 69 10.33 -5.54 -8.23
CA GLU A 69 10.67 -4.16 -7.89
C GLU A 69 10.42 -3.24 -9.08
N LEU A 70 9.59 -2.23 -8.88
CA LEU A 70 9.17 -1.28 -9.90
C LEU A 70 9.47 0.15 -9.45
N ASP A 71 9.81 1.00 -10.39
CA ASP A 71 10.10 2.41 -10.19
C ASP A 71 8.94 3.28 -10.66
N PHE A 72 8.57 4.27 -9.86
CA PHE A 72 7.53 5.24 -10.18
C PHE A 72 8.12 6.58 -10.58
N TYR A 73 7.67 7.10 -11.69
CA TYR A 73 8.12 8.37 -12.27
C TYR A 73 6.96 9.33 -12.52
N ILE A 74 7.26 10.60 -12.43
CA ILE A 74 6.45 11.69 -13.00
C ILE A 74 7.30 12.33 -14.09
N ASP A 75 6.82 12.27 -15.34
CA ASP A 75 7.57 12.62 -16.56
C ASP A 75 8.91 11.86 -16.63
N THR A 76 10.00 12.52 -16.33
CA THR A 76 11.36 11.93 -16.32
C THR A 76 11.93 11.75 -14.92
N LYS A 77 11.24 12.28 -13.88
CA LYS A 77 11.75 12.27 -12.51
C LYS A 77 11.26 11.04 -11.76
N LYS A 78 12.20 10.25 -11.23
CA LYS A 78 11.89 9.16 -10.31
C LYS A 78 11.39 9.72 -8.98
N ILE A 79 10.24 9.22 -8.53
CA ILE A 79 9.57 9.63 -7.29
C ILE A 79 9.78 8.59 -6.19
N GLY A 80 9.81 7.32 -6.55
CA GLY A 80 9.99 6.24 -5.60
C GLY A 80 10.06 4.87 -6.25
N SER A 81 10.19 3.84 -5.43
CA SER A 81 10.15 2.43 -5.83
C SER A 81 9.23 1.68 -4.90
N PHE A 82 8.69 0.57 -5.36
CA PHE A 82 7.83 -0.34 -4.60
C PHE A 82 7.96 -1.75 -5.15
N VAL A 83 7.42 -2.74 -4.42
CA VAL A 83 7.43 -4.15 -4.82
C VAL A 83 5.98 -4.61 -4.99
N THR A 84 5.72 -5.40 -6.04
CA THR A 84 4.44 -6.07 -6.24
C THR A 84 4.32 -7.28 -5.31
N ASP A 85 3.10 -7.67 -4.98
CA ASP A 85 2.85 -8.95 -4.31
C ASP A 85 3.13 -10.15 -5.24
N GLU A 86 2.96 -11.36 -4.73
CA GLU A 86 3.19 -12.61 -5.48
C GLU A 86 2.27 -12.75 -6.71
N ASN A 87 1.11 -12.08 -6.70
CA ASN A 87 0.14 -12.10 -7.78
C ASN A 87 0.30 -10.94 -8.77
N GLY A 88 1.27 -10.07 -8.54
CA GLY A 88 1.51 -8.90 -9.39
C GLY A 88 0.58 -7.73 -9.13
N HIS A 89 -0.02 -7.66 -7.93
CA HIS A 89 -0.77 -6.49 -7.48
C HIS A 89 0.11 -5.58 -6.64
N PHE A 90 -0.23 -4.31 -6.58
CA PHE A 90 0.35 -3.38 -5.62
C PHE A 90 -0.62 -2.25 -5.27
N MET A 91 -0.40 -1.71 -4.08
CA MET A 91 -1.00 -0.46 -3.62
C MET A 91 0.07 0.33 -2.89
N THR A 92 0.34 1.53 -3.34
CA THR A 92 1.35 2.39 -2.73
C THR A 92 0.89 3.83 -2.70
N THR A 93 1.50 4.64 -1.83
CA THR A 93 1.25 6.08 -1.76
C THR A 93 2.53 6.82 -2.17
N MET A 94 2.39 7.76 -3.09
CA MET A 94 3.47 8.59 -3.58
C MET A 94 3.11 10.06 -3.39
N LYS A 95 4.11 10.90 -3.09
CA LYS A 95 3.91 12.35 -3.01
C LYS A 95 4.34 13.00 -4.31
N ILE A 96 3.46 13.83 -4.89
CA ILE A 96 3.82 14.67 -6.03
C ILE A 96 4.77 15.76 -5.52
N PRO A 97 5.94 15.97 -6.16
CA PRO A 97 6.84 17.02 -5.74
C PRO A 97 6.19 18.41 -5.80
N GLU A 98 6.46 19.24 -4.82
CA GLU A 98 5.97 20.64 -4.80
C GLU A 98 6.57 21.48 -5.91
N THR A 99 7.70 21.03 -6.47
CA THR A 99 8.37 21.67 -7.63
C THR A 99 7.79 21.22 -8.98
N GLN A 100 6.78 20.33 -8.98
CA GLN A 100 6.13 19.88 -10.20
C GLN A 100 5.30 21.02 -10.78
N ASN A 101 5.43 21.26 -12.10
CA ASN A 101 4.57 22.21 -12.78
C ASN A 101 3.15 21.64 -12.91
N ASP A 102 2.17 22.53 -12.86
CA ASP A 102 0.79 22.20 -13.22
C ASP A 102 0.66 21.87 -14.71
N GLY A 103 -0.40 21.17 -15.05
CA GLY A 103 -0.68 20.77 -16.43
C GLY A 103 -0.74 19.26 -16.61
N ARG A 104 -0.64 18.82 -17.85
CA ARG A 104 -0.65 17.39 -18.20
C ARG A 104 0.73 16.80 -17.98
N VAL A 105 0.77 15.74 -17.18
CA VAL A 105 2.00 15.00 -16.86
C VAL A 105 1.82 13.50 -17.10
N ASP A 106 2.91 12.83 -17.36
CA ASP A 106 2.96 11.39 -17.55
C ASP A 106 3.44 10.71 -16.28
N PHE A 107 2.55 9.94 -15.66
CA PHE A 107 2.91 9.01 -14.59
C PHE A 107 3.35 7.69 -15.21
N LYS A 108 4.50 7.18 -14.82
CA LYS A 108 5.10 5.99 -15.41
C LYS A 108 5.54 5.01 -14.33
N ILE A 109 5.34 3.74 -14.62
CA ILE A 109 5.90 2.64 -13.85
C ILE A 109 6.90 1.94 -14.77
N LYS A 110 8.13 1.74 -14.28
CA LYS A 110 9.21 1.08 -15.03
C LYS A 110 9.77 -0.08 -14.24
N ASN A 111 10.15 -1.13 -14.96
CA ASN A 111 10.95 -2.21 -14.41
C ASN A 111 12.46 -1.95 -14.63
N LYS A 112 13.30 -2.85 -14.11
CA LYS A 112 14.76 -2.79 -14.26
C LYS A 112 15.22 -2.92 -15.71
N GLU A 113 14.42 -3.53 -16.57
CA GLU A 113 14.72 -3.75 -17.99
C GLU A 113 14.32 -2.54 -18.86
N GLY A 114 13.71 -1.51 -18.24
CA GLY A 114 13.29 -0.28 -18.93
C GLY A 114 11.92 -0.38 -19.59
N VAL A 115 11.20 -1.49 -19.44
CA VAL A 115 9.81 -1.59 -19.90
C VAL A 115 8.94 -0.70 -19.03
N GLU A 116 8.05 0.07 -19.65
CA GLU A 116 7.22 1.04 -18.93
C GLU A 116 5.74 0.92 -19.25
N LYS A 117 4.92 1.27 -18.26
CA LYS A 117 3.48 1.54 -18.41
C LYS A 117 3.20 2.97 -18.00
N LYS A 118 2.31 3.63 -18.74
CA LYS A 118 2.09 5.07 -18.62
C LYS A 118 0.61 5.41 -18.49
N VAL A 119 0.31 6.40 -17.63
CA VAL A 119 -0.99 7.07 -17.51
C VAL A 119 -0.76 8.57 -17.49
N SER A 120 -1.48 9.33 -18.32
CA SER A 120 -1.37 10.78 -18.37
C SER A 120 -2.55 11.43 -17.65
N LEU A 121 -2.27 12.24 -16.64
CA LEU A 121 -3.28 12.99 -15.88
C LEU A 121 -2.94 14.47 -15.90
N ARG A 122 -3.94 15.29 -15.57
CA ARG A 122 -3.74 16.70 -15.33
C ARG A 122 -3.48 16.93 -13.84
N ILE A 123 -2.39 17.56 -13.53
CA ILE A 123 -2.07 18.05 -12.18
C ILE A 123 -2.47 19.52 -12.11
N GLU A 124 -3.06 19.92 -10.99
CA GLU A 124 -3.44 21.30 -10.74
C GLU A 124 -2.58 21.88 -9.63
N LYS A 125 -2.15 23.13 -9.79
CA LYS A 125 -1.51 23.88 -8.71
C LYS A 125 -2.61 24.61 -7.96
N ILE A 126 -2.71 24.38 -6.67
CA ILE A 126 -3.60 25.19 -5.83
C ILE A 126 -2.90 26.53 -5.64
N GLU A 127 -3.40 27.57 -6.32
CA GLU A 127 -2.83 28.93 -6.21
C GLU A 127 -2.95 29.53 -4.82
N ASN A 128 -3.84 28.99 -3.99
CA ASN A 128 -4.11 29.43 -2.62
C ASN A 128 -3.61 28.42 -1.57
N ARG A 129 -2.50 27.74 -1.82
CA ARG A 129 -1.87 26.99 -0.74
C ARG A 129 -1.46 28.01 0.32
N ILE A 130 -2.12 27.95 1.47
CA ILE A 130 -1.73 28.71 2.68
C ILE A 130 -0.24 28.42 2.88
N PRO A 131 0.63 29.45 2.94
CA PRO A 131 2.06 29.22 3.18
C PRO A 131 2.24 28.36 4.43
N ASP A 132 3.32 27.58 4.51
CA ASP A 132 3.65 26.71 5.66
C ASP A 132 3.62 27.44 7.02
N SER A 133 3.55 28.76 7.04
CA SER A 133 3.36 29.59 8.24
C SER A 133 1.91 29.61 8.78
N GLU A 134 0.95 29.13 8.02
CA GLU A 134 -0.45 28.98 8.43
C GLU A 134 -0.91 27.51 8.31
N ILE A 135 -0.13 26.59 8.83
CA ILE A 135 -0.54 25.19 8.96
C ILE A 135 -1.82 25.18 9.78
N VAL A 136 -2.95 24.88 9.14
CA VAL A 136 -4.19 24.67 9.86
C VAL A 136 -3.97 23.47 10.77
N LYS A 137 -3.91 23.76 12.08
CA LYS A 137 -3.68 22.71 13.06
C LYS A 137 -4.79 21.68 12.97
N LEU A 138 -4.44 20.42 12.73
CA LEU A 138 -5.41 19.35 12.83
C LEU A 138 -6.03 19.38 14.23
N THR A 139 -7.33 19.61 14.29
CA THR A 139 -8.11 19.54 15.52
C THR A 139 -9.19 18.50 15.38
N ILE A 140 -9.50 17.84 16.48
CA ILE A 140 -10.58 16.87 16.55
C ILE A 140 -11.47 17.25 17.73
N GLN A 141 -12.77 17.31 17.49
CA GLN A 141 -13.80 17.62 18.46
C GLN A 141 -14.96 16.63 18.35
N GLY A 142 -15.84 16.61 19.33
CA GLY A 142 -17.00 15.73 19.33
C GLY A 142 -16.71 14.30 19.83
N ILE A 143 -15.53 14.04 20.40
CA ILE A 143 -15.21 12.75 21.00
C ILE A 143 -15.69 12.76 22.45
N PRO A 144 -16.76 12.03 22.79
CA PRO A 144 -17.21 11.91 24.18
C PRO A 144 -16.28 10.98 24.97
N ASN A 145 -16.27 11.15 26.29
CA ASN A 145 -15.48 10.28 27.18
C ASN A 145 -16.02 8.85 27.27
N MET A 146 -17.26 8.63 26.85
CA MET A 146 -17.92 7.33 26.87
C MET A 146 -18.91 7.24 25.72
N VAL A 147 -18.94 6.12 25.02
CA VAL A 147 -19.93 5.78 23.99
C VAL A 147 -20.46 4.39 24.25
N HIS A 148 -21.73 4.15 23.92
CA HIS A 148 -22.35 2.84 24.00
C HIS A 148 -22.48 2.23 22.61
N ARG A 149 -22.51 0.94 22.55
CA ARG A 149 -22.69 0.22 21.29
C ARG A 149 -24.02 0.63 20.64
N GLY A 150 -23.95 1.18 19.43
CA GLY A 150 -25.11 1.66 18.69
C GLY A 150 -25.31 3.17 18.76
N ASP A 151 -24.52 3.88 19.55
CA ASP A 151 -24.54 5.34 19.57
C ASP A 151 -23.99 5.91 18.25
N PHE A 152 -24.54 7.07 17.88
CA PHE A 152 -23.97 7.87 16.80
C PHE A 152 -22.83 8.72 17.34
N LEU A 153 -21.65 8.61 16.69
CA LEU A 153 -20.50 9.45 16.98
C LEU A 153 -20.30 10.43 15.84
N GLU A 154 -20.51 11.71 16.13
CA GLU A 154 -20.23 12.80 15.20
C GLU A 154 -18.88 13.42 15.56
N ILE A 155 -17.91 13.30 14.66
CA ILE A 155 -16.56 13.84 14.81
C ILE A 155 -16.40 14.98 13.82
N PHE A 156 -15.99 16.13 14.31
CA PHE A 156 -15.70 17.30 13.50
C PHE A 156 -14.38 17.94 13.93
N GLY A 157 -13.83 18.75 13.07
CA GLY A 157 -12.53 19.37 13.35
C GLY A 157 -12.06 20.24 12.20
N THR A 158 -10.82 20.65 12.27
CA THR A 158 -10.15 21.43 11.23
C THR A 158 -8.93 20.67 10.73
N GLY A 159 -8.56 20.89 9.48
CA GLY A 159 -7.40 20.28 8.87
C GLY A 159 -6.99 21.03 7.61
N ASP A 160 -5.93 20.59 6.95
CA ASP A 160 -5.48 21.21 5.70
C ASP A 160 -6.59 21.13 4.64
N PRO A 161 -6.96 22.24 4.00
CA PRO A 161 -7.97 22.26 2.96
C PRO A 161 -7.70 21.26 1.85
N SER A 162 -8.76 20.58 1.41
CA SER A 162 -8.70 19.55 0.35
C SER A 162 -7.83 18.34 0.71
N SER A 163 -7.54 18.13 1.99
CA SER A 163 -6.89 16.91 2.48
C SER A 163 -7.91 15.83 2.80
N ALA A 164 -7.49 14.57 2.78
CA ALA A 164 -8.28 13.45 3.24
C ALA A 164 -7.85 13.06 4.66
N ILE A 165 -8.80 12.98 5.58
CA ILE A 165 -8.59 12.52 6.94
C ILE A 165 -9.20 11.14 7.09
N THR A 166 -8.41 10.20 7.57
CA THR A 166 -8.89 8.85 7.88
C THR A 166 -8.96 8.70 9.40
N SER A 167 -10.14 8.37 9.90
CA SER A 167 -10.36 7.99 11.29
C SER A 167 -10.50 6.47 11.42
N THR A 168 -9.89 5.93 12.43
CA THR A 168 -9.95 4.49 12.75
C THR A 168 -10.35 4.34 14.21
N VAL A 169 -11.35 3.52 14.47
CA VAL A 169 -11.75 3.13 15.83
C VAL A 169 -11.19 1.74 16.10
N THR A 170 -10.42 1.62 17.17
CA THR A 170 -9.82 0.38 17.63
C THR A 170 -10.27 0.07 19.05
N ASP A 171 -10.20 -1.20 19.45
CA ASP A 171 -10.32 -1.60 20.85
C ASP A 171 -9.02 -1.41 21.62
N GLU A 172 -9.00 -1.87 22.88
CA GLU A 172 -7.83 -1.81 23.77
C GLU A 172 -6.70 -2.74 23.29
N GLU A 173 -7.02 -3.80 22.56
CA GLU A 173 -6.09 -4.73 21.94
C GLU A 173 -5.53 -4.23 20.62
N GLY A 174 -6.09 -3.13 20.08
CA GLY A 174 -5.69 -2.53 18.80
C GLY A 174 -6.40 -3.10 17.58
N GLU A 175 -7.42 -3.93 17.75
CA GLU A 175 -8.26 -4.41 16.65
C GLU A 175 -9.10 -3.29 16.06
N ILE A 176 -9.17 -3.25 14.73
CA ILE A 176 -9.89 -2.20 14.00
C ILE A 176 -11.36 -2.56 13.86
N TYR A 177 -12.24 -1.78 14.49
CA TYR A 177 -13.69 -1.94 14.33
C TYR A 177 -14.22 -1.24 13.09
N VAL A 178 -13.74 -0.04 12.84
CA VAL A 178 -14.22 0.77 11.72
C VAL A 178 -13.16 1.78 11.28
N THR A 179 -13.08 1.99 9.97
CA THR A 179 -12.29 3.05 9.37
C THR A 179 -13.22 3.90 8.50
N ARG A 180 -13.11 5.22 8.62
CA ARG A 180 -13.84 6.19 7.81
C ARG A 180 -12.88 7.23 7.26
N THR A 181 -13.12 7.65 6.03
CA THR A 181 -12.37 8.74 5.39
C THR A 181 -13.33 9.89 5.10
N ALA A 182 -12.94 11.08 5.46
CA ALA A 182 -13.63 12.33 5.15
C ALA A 182 -12.67 13.27 4.41
N GLU A 183 -13.23 14.13 3.57
CA GLU A 183 -12.47 15.20 2.92
C GLU A 183 -12.64 16.48 3.72
N VAL A 184 -11.55 17.21 3.92
CA VAL A 184 -11.56 18.55 4.50
C VAL A 184 -12.02 19.52 3.43
N ASP A 185 -12.98 20.37 3.74
CA ASP A 185 -13.49 21.33 2.78
C ASP A 185 -12.45 22.41 2.43
N SER A 186 -12.81 23.32 1.53
CA SER A 186 -11.89 24.37 1.05
C SER A 186 -11.56 25.42 2.11
N LYS A 187 -12.21 25.38 3.26
CA LYS A 187 -12.00 26.32 4.36
C LYS A 187 -11.15 25.72 5.50
N GLY A 188 -10.94 24.39 5.49
CA GLY A 188 -10.23 23.68 6.55
C GLY A 188 -11.11 23.43 7.76
#